data_b98784f19aa0c821960a3fb4098ecc18
#
_entry.id   b98784f19aa0c821960a3fb4098ecc18
#
_cell.length_a   1.000
_cell.length_b   1.000
_cell.length_c   1.000
_cell.angle_alpha   90.00
_cell.angle_beta   90.00
_cell.angle_gamma   90.00
#
_symmetry.space_group_name_H-M   'P 1'
#
loop_
_entity.id
_entity.type
_entity.pdbx_description
1 polymer ?
#
loop_
_entity_poly.entity_id
_entity_poly.type
_entity_poly.pdbx_seq_one_letter_code
_entity_poly.pdbx_strand_id
1 'polypeptide(L)'
;MKKLICAAGRLILRLLFRVEVRGMENYRAAGPRAVIMPNHVSLLDPALAALFIPDEPVFAINSLVARWRWVRPFLALFRTWSVDPTNPFGLKGLIEELKRDQHCVIFPEGRITTTGSQMRAFDGAAMLADKTGAVLLPLRIEGAQLSRASYLRGRFPVRWFPKITLTFLPPRKLEIPPEVKGRRRRAMAQTFLQDLLRDAAWQVRDSGRTLFGALLDARR
;
A
#
# COMPACT_ATOMS: atom_id res chain seq x y z
N MET A 1 -22.70 -13.71 1.35
CA MET A 1 -22.95 -12.26 1.51
C MET A 1 -21.69 -11.43 1.28
N LYS A 2 -20.57 -11.61 2.02
CA LYS A 2 -19.30 -10.87 1.85
C LYS A 2 -18.79 -10.86 0.40
N LYS A 3 -18.69 -12.05 -0.25
CA LYS A 3 -18.22 -12.17 -1.65
C LYS A 3 -19.04 -11.33 -2.62
N LEU A 4 -20.35 -11.29 -2.44
CA LEU A 4 -21.27 -10.49 -3.28
C LEU A 4 -21.05 -9.00 -3.08
N ILE A 5 -20.90 -8.53 -1.84
CA ILE A 5 -20.62 -7.13 -1.50
C ILE A 5 -19.27 -6.71 -2.11
N CYS A 6 -18.23 -7.54 -1.97
CA CYS A 6 -16.92 -7.26 -2.55
C CYS A 6 -16.96 -7.25 -4.09
N ALA A 7 -17.71 -8.16 -4.72
CA ALA A 7 -17.89 -8.19 -6.17
C ALA A 7 -18.62 -6.93 -6.67
N ALA A 8 -19.70 -6.53 -6.01
CA ALA A 8 -20.42 -5.30 -6.33
C ALA A 8 -19.53 -4.06 -6.14
N GLY A 9 -18.82 -3.96 -5.01
CA GLY A 9 -17.87 -2.86 -4.76
C GLY A 9 -16.76 -2.79 -5.81
N ARG A 10 -16.21 -3.94 -6.22
CA ARG A 10 -15.21 -4.02 -7.28
C ARG A 10 -15.76 -3.54 -8.62
N LEU A 11 -16.99 -3.97 -8.97
CA LEU A 11 -17.65 -3.53 -10.18
C LEU A 11 -17.90 -2.02 -10.18
N ILE A 12 -18.45 -1.48 -9.09
CA ILE A 12 -18.70 -0.04 -8.94
C ILE A 12 -17.40 0.76 -9.10
N LEU A 13 -16.33 0.37 -8.42
CA LEU A 13 -15.04 1.07 -8.54
C LEU A 13 -14.45 0.95 -9.95
N ARG A 14 -14.60 -0.20 -10.62
CA ARG A 14 -14.17 -0.36 -12.02
C ARG A 14 -14.94 0.54 -12.97
N LEU A 15 -16.23 0.66 -12.80
CA LEU A 15 -17.06 1.51 -13.66
C LEU A 15 -16.81 3.00 -13.42
N LEU A 16 -16.80 3.43 -12.15
CA LEU A 16 -16.64 4.84 -11.80
C LEU A 16 -15.20 5.33 -12.01
N PHE A 17 -14.22 4.60 -11.51
CA PHE A 17 -12.82 5.03 -11.52
C PHE A 17 -11.98 4.33 -12.60
N ARG A 18 -12.59 3.49 -13.45
CA ARG A 18 -11.87 2.75 -14.50
C ARG A 18 -10.63 2.06 -13.96
N VAL A 19 -10.80 1.38 -12.80
CA VAL A 19 -9.69 0.79 -12.06
C VAL A 19 -9.00 -0.28 -12.90
N GLU A 20 -7.70 -0.11 -13.11
CA GLU A 20 -6.81 -1.03 -13.80
C GLU A 20 -5.79 -1.61 -12.83
N VAL A 21 -5.53 -2.91 -12.92
CA VAL A 21 -4.51 -3.60 -12.11
C VAL A 21 -3.42 -4.11 -13.04
N ARG A 22 -2.18 -3.78 -12.72
CA ARG A 22 -0.97 -4.12 -13.50
C ARG A 22 0.04 -4.85 -12.62
N GLY A 23 0.98 -5.57 -13.25
CA GLY A 23 2.07 -6.22 -12.53
C GLY A 23 1.62 -7.45 -11.73
N MET A 24 0.57 -8.15 -12.16
CA MET A 24 0.10 -9.37 -11.49
C MET A 24 1.13 -10.50 -11.49
N GLU A 25 2.06 -10.49 -12.43
CA GLU A 25 3.24 -11.36 -12.46
C GLU A 25 4.15 -11.12 -11.24
N ASN A 26 4.34 -9.88 -10.83
CA ASN A 26 5.10 -9.51 -9.63
C ASN A 26 4.38 -9.98 -8.35
N TYR A 27 3.05 -9.87 -8.32
CA TYR A 27 2.25 -10.39 -7.21
C TYR A 27 2.46 -11.90 -7.04
N ARG A 28 2.39 -12.65 -8.15
CA ARG A 28 2.61 -14.11 -8.13
C ARG A 28 4.06 -14.46 -7.76
N ALA A 29 5.03 -13.71 -8.26
CA ALA A 29 6.46 -13.89 -7.96
C ALA A 29 6.81 -13.63 -6.49
N ALA A 30 6.01 -12.84 -5.77
CA ALA A 30 6.21 -12.58 -4.34
C ALA A 30 5.97 -13.83 -3.47
N GLY A 31 5.29 -14.86 -4.01
CA GLY A 31 4.98 -16.08 -3.28
C GLY A 31 3.92 -15.89 -2.19
N PRO A 32 3.71 -16.88 -1.33
CA PRO A 32 2.59 -16.88 -0.39
C PRO A 32 2.80 -15.96 0.81
N ARG A 33 4.03 -15.54 1.09
CA ARG A 33 4.38 -14.73 2.27
C ARG A 33 4.95 -13.39 1.85
N ALA A 34 4.06 -12.39 1.74
CA ALA A 34 4.47 -11.05 1.32
C ALA A 34 3.89 -9.94 2.22
N VAL A 35 4.69 -8.91 2.44
CA VAL A 35 4.25 -7.62 2.99
C VAL A 35 4.00 -6.70 1.80
N ILE A 36 2.73 -6.49 1.49
CA ILE A 36 2.28 -5.60 0.41
C ILE A 36 2.26 -4.17 0.95
N MET A 37 2.91 -3.27 0.22
CA MET A 37 3.15 -1.90 0.68
C MET A 37 2.58 -0.87 -0.31
N PRO A 38 1.28 -0.51 -0.16
CA PRO A 38 0.71 0.57 -0.96
C PRO A 38 1.24 1.94 -0.51
N ASN A 39 1.38 2.88 -1.45
CA ASN A 39 1.45 4.29 -1.12
C ASN A 39 0.07 4.80 -0.67
N HIS A 40 0.03 5.92 0.09
CA HIS A 40 -1.21 6.43 0.67
C HIS A 40 -1.50 7.86 0.22
N VAL A 41 -2.39 8.01 -0.78
CA VAL A 41 -2.68 9.29 -1.43
C VAL A 41 -4.16 9.72 -1.30
N SER A 42 -5.04 8.81 -0.86
CA SER A 42 -6.47 9.02 -0.79
C SER A 42 -7.14 8.16 0.28
N LEU A 43 -8.30 8.56 0.78
CA LEU A 43 -9.18 7.73 1.61
C LEU A 43 -9.73 6.50 0.86
N LEU A 44 -9.63 6.46 -0.48
CA LEU A 44 -10.02 5.31 -1.31
C LEU A 44 -9.00 4.18 -1.27
N ASP A 45 -7.73 4.45 -0.93
CA ASP A 45 -6.64 3.47 -1.07
C ASP A 45 -6.87 2.18 -0.28
N PRO A 46 -7.37 2.19 0.98
CA PRO A 46 -7.65 0.95 1.70
C PRO A 46 -8.73 0.10 1.01
N ALA A 47 -9.78 0.74 0.49
CA ALA A 47 -10.84 0.05 -0.24
C ALA A 47 -10.36 -0.51 -1.59
N LEU A 48 -9.54 0.27 -2.31
CA LEU A 48 -8.89 -0.19 -3.55
C LEU A 48 -8.00 -1.40 -3.28
N ALA A 49 -7.13 -1.32 -2.28
CA ALA A 49 -6.27 -2.42 -1.89
C ALA A 49 -7.10 -3.66 -1.49
N ALA A 50 -8.11 -3.49 -0.63
CA ALA A 50 -8.93 -4.60 -0.13
C ALA A 50 -9.78 -5.29 -1.20
N LEU A 51 -10.21 -4.55 -2.23
CA LEU A 51 -11.06 -5.10 -3.29
C LEU A 51 -10.25 -5.65 -4.48
N PHE A 52 -9.04 -5.17 -4.72
CA PHE A 52 -8.27 -5.51 -5.91
C PHE A 52 -7.00 -6.33 -5.64
N ILE A 53 -6.54 -6.46 -4.39
CA ILE A 53 -5.51 -7.44 -4.02
C ILE A 53 -6.20 -8.82 -3.90
N PRO A 54 -5.65 -9.88 -4.54
CA PRO A 54 -6.14 -11.24 -4.35
C PRO A 54 -5.91 -11.80 -2.93
N ASP A 55 -6.44 -13.00 -2.67
CA ASP A 55 -6.13 -13.85 -1.52
C ASP A 55 -6.45 -13.26 -0.13
N GLU A 56 -7.35 -12.26 -0.08
CA GLU A 56 -7.88 -11.67 1.16
C GLU A 56 -6.79 -11.37 2.21
N PRO A 57 -5.84 -10.48 1.94
CA PRO A 57 -4.73 -10.19 2.85
C PRO A 57 -5.21 -9.60 4.17
N VAL A 58 -4.36 -9.66 5.20
CA VAL A 58 -4.60 -9.02 6.50
C VAL A 58 -4.09 -7.58 6.47
N PHE A 59 -4.95 -6.63 6.81
CA PHE A 59 -4.62 -5.20 6.80
C PHE A 59 -4.13 -4.72 8.17
N ALA A 60 -2.96 -4.11 8.20
CA ALA A 60 -2.53 -3.32 9.35
C ALA A 60 -3.30 -2.00 9.38
N ILE A 61 -4.02 -1.73 10.45
CA ILE A 61 -4.74 -0.47 10.63
C ILE A 61 -4.29 0.22 11.91
N ASN A 62 -4.10 1.53 11.85
CA ASN A 62 -3.78 2.33 13.03
C ASN A 62 -4.92 2.23 14.06
N SER A 63 -4.57 1.94 15.32
CA SER A 63 -5.53 1.76 16.42
C SER A 63 -6.44 2.98 16.66
N LEU A 64 -5.96 4.19 16.40
CA LEU A 64 -6.77 5.41 16.49
C LEU A 64 -7.78 5.49 15.35
N VAL A 65 -7.37 5.12 14.12
CA VAL A 65 -8.25 5.10 12.93
C VAL A 65 -9.30 4.01 13.05
N ALA A 66 -8.96 2.86 13.63
CA ALA A 66 -9.89 1.75 13.85
C ALA A 66 -11.09 2.13 14.74
N ARG A 67 -10.97 3.19 15.56
CA ARG A 67 -12.08 3.71 16.40
C ARG A 67 -13.10 4.57 15.64
N TRP A 68 -12.79 5.01 14.43
CA TRP A 68 -13.68 5.87 13.67
C TRP A 68 -14.91 5.10 13.16
N ARG A 69 -16.09 5.68 13.33
CA ARG A 69 -17.36 5.01 13.01
C ARG A 69 -17.48 4.65 11.52
N TRP A 70 -16.96 5.47 10.63
CA TRP A 70 -16.99 5.24 9.19
C TRP A 70 -16.02 4.14 8.71
N VAL A 71 -15.05 3.74 9.54
CA VAL A 71 -14.12 2.62 9.26
C VAL A 71 -14.74 1.26 9.61
N ARG A 72 -15.76 1.23 10.48
CA ARG A 72 -16.42 -0.01 10.94
C ARG A 72 -16.86 -0.95 9.83
N PRO A 73 -17.48 -0.49 8.71
CA PRO A 73 -17.84 -1.39 7.61
C PRO A 73 -16.63 -2.09 7.00
N PHE A 74 -15.49 -1.37 6.88
CA PHE A 74 -14.24 -1.96 6.41
C PHE A 74 -13.73 -3.05 7.37
N LEU A 75 -13.73 -2.77 8.68
CA LEU A 75 -13.32 -3.74 9.71
C LEU A 75 -14.20 -4.99 9.71
N ALA A 76 -15.49 -4.84 9.46
CA ALA A 76 -16.43 -5.95 9.41
C ALA A 76 -16.27 -6.83 8.15
N LEU A 77 -15.84 -6.26 7.04
CA LEU A 77 -15.71 -6.95 5.75
C LEU A 77 -14.34 -7.58 5.53
N PHE A 78 -13.27 -6.96 6.04
CA PHE A 78 -11.90 -7.37 5.75
C PHE A 78 -11.15 -7.80 7.01
N ARG A 79 -10.18 -8.69 6.83
CA ARG A 79 -9.28 -9.11 7.91
C ARG A 79 -8.37 -7.94 8.27
N THR A 80 -8.47 -7.48 9.50
CA THR A 80 -7.69 -6.34 9.97
C THR A 80 -7.00 -6.66 11.28
N TRP A 81 -5.81 -6.08 11.46
CA TRP A 81 -5.06 -6.12 12.71
C TRP A 81 -4.78 -4.69 13.16
N SER A 82 -5.24 -4.35 14.36
CA SER A 82 -5.02 -3.02 14.93
C SER A 82 -3.57 -2.90 15.41
N VAL A 83 -2.86 -1.91 14.88
CA VAL A 83 -1.45 -1.63 15.19
C VAL A 83 -1.36 -0.26 15.86
N ASP A 84 -0.72 -0.21 17.01
CA ASP A 84 -0.31 1.03 17.64
C ASP A 84 1.13 1.36 17.18
N PRO A 85 1.33 2.46 16.44
CA PRO A 85 2.67 2.83 15.96
C PRO A 85 3.68 3.11 17.05
N THR A 86 3.21 3.39 18.27
CA THR A 86 4.06 3.67 19.44
C THR A 86 4.46 2.40 20.21
N ASN A 87 3.76 1.28 19.93
CA ASN A 87 3.99 0.01 20.60
C ASN A 87 4.70 -1.01 19.69
N PRO A 88 5.98 -1.35 19.97
CA PRO A 88 6.72 -2.33 19.17
C PRO A 88 6.07 -3.73 19.12
N PHE A 89 5.25 -4.08 20.12
CA PHE A 89 4.52 -5.35 20.17
C PHE A 89 3.26 -5.36 19.32
N GLY A 90 2.83 -4.22 18.79
CA GLY A 90 1.64 -4.10 17.94
C GLY A 90 1.70 -4.92 16.66
N LEU A 91 2.91 -5.30 16.20
CA LEU A 91 3.11 -6.11 14.99
C LEU A 91 3.05 -7.64 15.23
N LYS A 92 2.95 -8.10 16.48
CA LYS A 92 3.01 -9.55 16.80
C LYS A 92 1.98 -10.37 16.03
N GLY A 93 0.75 -9.91 15.94
CA GLY A 93 -0.29 -10.62 15.21
C GLY A 93 -0.03 -10.67 13.69
N LEU A 94 0.50 -9.62 13.09
CA LEU A 94 0.89 -9.63 11.67
C LEU A 94 2.07 -10.57 11.42
N ILE A 95 3.01 -10.70 12.37
CA ILE A 95 4.09 -11.68 12.31
C ILE A 95 3.52 -13.10 12.28
N GLU A 96 2.55 -13.41 13.13
CA GLU A 96 1.91 -14.74 13.16
C GLU A 96 1.12 -15.02 11.86
N GLU A 97 0.43 -14.04 11.30
CA GLU A 97 -0.27 -14.19 10.01
C GLU A 97 0.73 -14.45 8.86
N LEU A 98 1.82 -13.69 8.80
CA LEU A 98 2.87 -13.92 7.80
C LEU A 98 3.52 -15.30 7.93
N LYS A 99 3.74 -15.82 9.15
CA LYS A 99 4.26 -17.16 9.39
C LYS A 99 3.31 -18.27 8.93
N ARG A 100 2.01 -17.97 8.82
CA ARG A 100 0.98 -18.86 8.26
C ARG A 100 0.81 -18.70 6.76
N ASP A 101 1.78 -18.07 6.08
CA ASP A 101 1.76 -17.79 4.64
C ASP A 101 0.57 -16.92 4.20
N GLN A 102 0.15 -16.00 5.08
CA GLN A 102 -0.85 -14.99 4.74
C GLN A 102 -0.18 -13.68 4.33
N HIS A 103 -0.67 -13.07 3.27
CA HIS A 103 -0.23 -11.72 2.89
C HIS A 103 -0.70 -10.69 3.91
N CYS A 104 0.18 -9.72 4.20
CA CYS A 104 -0.17 -8.57 5.01
C CYS A 104 -0.06 -7.30 4.18
N VAL A 105 -1.02 -6.38 4.35
CA VAL A 105 -0.98 -5.04 3.76
C VAL A 105 -0.68 -4.03 4.84
N ILE A 106 0.35 -3.24 4.65
CA ILE A 106 0.71 -2.13 5.52
C ILE A 106 1.02 -0.90 4.68
N PHE A 107 0.39 0.22 5.02
CA PHE A 107 0.72 1.52 4.43
C PHE A 107 1.95 2.07 5.16
N PRO A 108 3.15 2.04 4.56
CA PRO A 108 4.39 2.30 5.30
C PRO A 108 4.51 3.76 5.74
N GLU A 109 3.82 4.68 5.08
CA GLU A 109 3.78 6.10 5.41
C GLU A 109 2.93 6.42 6.65
N GLY A 110 2.06 5.48 7.09
CA GLY A 110 1.21 5.57 8.27
C GLY A 110 0.14 6.65 8.22
N ARG A 111 0.08 7.45 7.16
CA ARG A 111 -0.92 8.52 6.92
C ARG A 111 -1.03 8.84 5.44
N ILE A 112 -2.15 9.45 5.06
CA ILE A 112 -2.34 9.97 3.70
C ILE A 112 -1.40 11.16 3.47
N THR A 113 -0.72 11.18 2.32
CA THR A 113 0.16 12.29 1.94
C THR A 113 -0.61 13.60 1.80
N THR A 114 -0.01 14.67 2.29
CA THR A 114 -0.50 16.04 2.12
C THR A 114 0.31 16.83 1.10
N THR A 115 1.40 16.26 0.60
CA THR A 115 2.30 16.91 -0.36
C THR A 115 2.24 16.31 -1.76
N GLY A 116 1.69 15.09 -1.88
CA GLY A 116 1.71 14.32 -3.12
C GLY A 116 3.04 13.59 -3.38
N SER A 117 4.04 13.86 -2.56
CA SER A 117 5.32 13.16 -2.59
C SER A 117 5.29 12.00 -1.61
N GLN A 118 6.15 11.01 -1.85
CA GLN A 118 6.38 9.94 -0.89
C GLN A 118 6.92 10.51 0.41
N MET A 119 6.30 10.14 1.51
CA MET A 119 6.73 10.52 2.84
C MET A 119 7.72 9.48 3.41
N ARG A 120 8.32 9.83 4.54
CA ARG A 120 9.15 8.88 5.28
C ARG A 120 8.32 7.67 5.69
N ALA A 121 8.80 6.47 5.38
CA ALA A 121 8.18 5.24 5.82
C ALA A 121 8.58 4.90 7.26
N PHE A 122 7.65 4.36 8.02
CA PHE A 122 7.92 3.72 9.31
C PHE A 122 8.56 2.35 9.10
N ASP A 123 9.31 1.88 10.07
CA ASP A 123 10.09 0.62 10.01
C ASP A 123 9.24 -0.66 10.11
N GLY A 124 7.93 -0.54 10.33
CA GLY A 124 7.03 -1.67 10.55
C GLY A 124 7.09 -2.72 9.44
N ALA A 125 7.06 -2.32 8.17
CA ALA A 125 7.13 -3.25 7.04
C ALA A 125 8.48 -3.97 6.97
N ALA A 126 9.58 -3.24 7.18
CA ALA A 126 10.93 -3.81 7.22
C ALA A 126 11.09 -4.79 8.40
N MET A 127 10.50 -4.45 9.55
CA MET A 127 10.51 -5.29 10.74
C MET A 127 9.71 -6.59 10.54
N LEU A 128 8.57 -6.52 9.85
CA LEU A 128 7.79 -7.71 9.47
C LEU A 128 8.63 -8.62 8.56
N ALA A 129 9.24 -8.07 7.50
CA ALA A 129 10.09 -8.82 6.58
C ALA A 129 11.28 -9.46 7.31
N ASP A 130 11.97 -8.71 8.16
CA ASP A 130 13.13 -9.19 8.92
C ASP A 130 12.78 -10.34 9.87
N LYS A 131 11.62 -10.29 10.53
CA LYS A 131 11.19 -11.29 11.51
C LYS A 131 10.58 -12.55 10.90
N THR A 132 10.07 -12.47 9.68
CA THR A 132 9.31 -13.56 9.07
C THR A 132 9.93 -14.11 7.80
N GLY A 133 10.95 -13.44 7.25
CA GLY A 133 11.50 -13.74 5.92
C GLY A 133 10.53 -13.41 4.79
N ALA A 134 9.46 -12.64 5.06
CA ALA A 134 8.49 -12.23 4.07
C ALA A 134 9.13 -11.33 3.01
N VAL A 135 8.64 -11.44 1.80
CA VAL A 135 9.04 -10.59 0.68
C VAL A 135 8.34 -9.24 0.80
N LEU A 136 9.04 -8.15 0.50
CA LEU A 136 8.47 -6.82 0.40
C LEU A 136 7.96 -6.59 -1.02
N LEU A 137 6.66 -6.33 -1.16
CA LEU A 137 5.99 -6.14 -2.44
C LEU A 137 5.40 -4.71 -2.51
N PRO A 138 6.06 -3.76 -3.19
CA PRO A 138 5.50 -2.43 -3.37
C PRO A 138 4.26 -2.48 -4.27
N LEU A 139 3.22 -1.74 -3.88
CA LEU A 139 2.01 -1.52 -4.66
C LEU A 139 1.83 -0.03 -4.90
N ARG A 140 1.88 0.40 -6.15
CA ARG A 140 1.67 1.80 -6.52
C ARG A 140 0.21 2.04 -6.87
N ILE A 141 -0.42 3.00 -6.17
CA ILE A 141 -1.76 3.50 -6.45
C ILE A 141 -1.62 4.88 -7.07
N GLU A 142 -2.09 5.05 -8.30
CA GLU A 142 -2.06 6.29 -9.06
C GLU A 142 -3.46 6.69 -9.51
N GLY A 143 -3.67 8.00 -9.64
CA GLY A 143 -4.97 8.58 -10.01
C GLY A 143 -5.85 8.87 -8.80
N ALA A 144 -5.76 8.10 -7.70
CA ALA A 144 -6.55 8.30 -6.50
C ALA A 144 -6.30 9.67 -5.83
N GLN A 145 -5.09 10.22 -5.99
CA GLN A 145 -4.73 11.57 -5.53
C GLN A 145 -5.55 12.68 -6.20
N LEU A 146 -6.10 12.44 -7.39
CA LEU A 146 -6.94 13.39 -8.11
C LEU A 146 -8.41 13.31 -7.69
N SER A 147 -8.78 12.35 -6.85
CA SER A 147 -10.16 12.18 -6.39
C SER A 147 -10.52 13.19 -5.32
N ARG A 148 -11.83 13.40 -5.11
CA ARG A 148 -12.35 14.22 -4.00
C ARG A 148 -12.03 13.64 -2.62
N ALA A 149 -11.65 12.39 -2.55
CA ALA A 149 -11.26 11.71 -1.32
C ALA A 149 -9.77 11.90 -0.95
N SER A 150 -9.03 12.69 -1.73
CA SER A 150 -7.62 13.03 -1.43
C SER A 150 -7.52 14.29 -0.58
N TYR A 151 -6.45 14.37 0.24
CA TYR A 151 -6.11 15.58 1.01
C TYR A 151 -5.30 16.60 0.19
N LEU A 152 -5.03 16.30 -1.10
CA LEU A 152 -4.25 17.15 -2.00
C LEU A 152 -5.12 18.21 -2.73
N ARG A 153 -6.29 18.50 -2.20
CA ARG A 153 -7.19 19.55 -2.73
C ARG A 153 -6.46 20.89 -2.77
N GLY A 154 -6.57 21.59 -3.89
CA GLY A 154 -5.90 22.86 -4.12
C GLY A 154 -4.45 22.75 -4.65
N ARG A 155 -3.83 21.56 -4.61
CA ARG A 155 -2.51 21.30 -5.19
C ARG A 155 -2.58 20.59 -6.54
N PHE A 156 -3.64 19.80 -6.74
CA PHE A 156 -3.90 19.06 -7.98
C PHE A 156 -5.34 19.31 -8.45
N PRO A 157 -5.60 19.22 -9.77
CA PRO A 157 -6.95 19.26 -10.30
C PRO A 157 -7.79 18.13 -9.69
N VAL A 158 -8.93 18.48 -9.09
CA VAL A 158 -9.84 17.49 -8.51
C VAL A 158 -10.81 17.00 -9.59
N ARG A 159 -10.88 15.70 -9.76
CA ARG A 159 -11.83 15.00 -10.65
C ARG A 159 -12.82 14.18 -9.84
N TRP A 160 -14.06 14.07 -10.32
CA TRP A 160 -15.06 13.23 -9.65
C TRP A 160 -14.69 11.75 -9.71
N PHE A 161 -14.33 11.28 -10.90
CA PHE A 161 -13.99 9.89 -11.16
C PHE A 161 -12.71 9.80 -12.01
N PRO A 162 -11.54 10.07 -11.42
CA PRO A 162 -10.27 9.91 -12.14
C PRO A 162 -10.03 8.43 -12.43
N LYS A 163 -9.34 8.13 -13.54
CA LYS A 163 -8.82 6.77 -13.76
C LYS A 163 -7.82 6.44 -12.66
N ILE A 164 -7.95 5.24 -12.05
CA ILE A 164 -7.05 4.76 -11.01
C ILE A 164 -6.31 3.51 -11.51
N THR A 165 -5.01 3.47 -11.29
CA THR A 165 -4.17 2.32 -11.63
C THR A 165 -3.50 1.79 -10.36
N LEU A 166 -3.59 0.48 -10.16
CA LEU A 166 -2.85 -0.25 -9.14
C LEU A 166 -1.75 -1.05 -9.83
N THR A 167 -0.49 -0.79 -9.52
CA THR A 167 0.64 -1.48 -10.13
C THR A 167 1.47 -2.20 -9.08
N PHE A 168 1.50 -3.53 -9.13
CA PHE A 168 2.45 -4.31 -8.34
C PHE A 168 3.83 -4.21 -8.96
N LEU A 169 4.79 -3.74 -8.19
CA LEU A 169 6.17 -3.60 -8.61
C LEU A 169 7.00 -4.85 -8.25
N PRO A 170 8.20 -5.02 -8.79
CA PRO A 170 9.01 -6.21 -8.52
C PRO A 170 9.20 -6.44 -7.02
N PRO A 171 8.94 -7.66 -6.52
CA PRO A 171 9.14 -8.01 -5.13
C PRO A 171 10.62 -7.99 -4.76
N ARG A 172 10.93 -7.63 -3.50
CA ARG A 172 12.28 -7.58 -2.98
C ARG A 172 12.38 -8.33 -1.65
N LYS A 173 13.39 -9.14 -1.51
CA LYS A 173 13.72 -9.80 -0.25
C LYS A 173 14.68 -8.95 0.55
N LEU A 174 14.41 -8.79 1.84
CA LEU A 174 15.32 -8.13 2.74
C LEU A 174 16.42 -9.10 3.15
N GLU A 175 17.65 -8.81 2.78
CA GLU A 175 18.82 -9.62 3.10
C GLU A 175 19.76 -8.80 3.98
N ILE A 176 19.83 -9.18 5.26
CA ILE A 176 20.75 -8.57 6.23
C ILE A 176 21.57 -9.69 6.84
N PRO A 177 22.91 -9.58 6.82
CA PRO A 177 23.79 -10.59 7.39
C PRO A 177 23.41 -10.97 8.81
N PRO A 178 23.45 -12.25 9.20
CA PRO A 178 22.98 -12.72 10.51
C PRO A 178 23.83 -12.19 11.68
N GLU A 179 25.08 -11.82 11.42
CA GLU A 179 25.97 -11.19 12.40
C GLU A 179 25.57 -9.77 12.78
N VAL A 180 24.79 -9.08 11.92
CA VAL A 180 24.29 -7.73 12.19
C VAL A 180 23.08 -7.84 13.11
N LYS A 181 23.18 -7.29 14.32
CA LYS A 181 22.16 -7.39 15.37
C LYS A 181 21.73 -6.00 15.87
N GLY A 182 20.67 -5.99 16.64
CA GLY A 182 20.22 -4.85 17.42
C GLY A 182 19.90 -3.60 16.58
N ARG A 183 20.41 -2.46 17.03
CA ARG A 183 20.13 -1.15 16.42
C ARG A 183 20.63 -1.04 14.97
N ARG A 184 21.81 -1.62 14.69
CA ARG A 184 22.40 -1.60 13.34
C ARG A 184 21.55 -2.37 12.35
N ARG A 185 21.04 -3.56 12.72
CA ARG A 185 20.14 -4.36 11.88
C ARG A 185 18.87 -3.60 11.54
N ARG A 186 18.26 -2.96 12.53
CA ARG A 186 17.06 -2.14 12.33
C ARG A 186 17.33 -0.96 11.40
N ALA A 187 18.46 -0.26 11.56
CA ALA A 187 18.83 0.84 10.69
C ALA A 187 19.03 0.39 9.24
N MET A 188 19.70 -0.75 8.99
CA MET A 188 19.88 -1.31 7.65
C MET A 188 18.53 -1.69 7.02
N ALA A 189 17.64 -2.34 7.77
CA ALA A 189 16.30 -2.69 7.29
C ALA A 189 15.48 -1.44 6.91
N GLN A 190 15.59 -0.38 7.71
CA GLN A 190 14.91 0.90 7.46
C GLN A 190 15.48 1.59 6.21
N THR A 191 16.79 1.62 6.02
CA THR A 191 17.42 2.18 4.82
C THR A 191 16.98 1.42 3.58
N PHE A 192 17.03 0.09 3.61
CA PHE A 192 16.55 -0.76 2.52
C PHE A 192 15.09 -0.45 2.14
N LEU A 193 14.21 -0.32 3.14
CA LEU A 193 12.80 0.01 2.90
C LEU A 193 12.65 1.40 2.24
N GLN A 194 13.38 2.41 2.72
CA GLN A 194 13.33 3.77 2.15
C GLN A 194 13.80 3.77 0.69
N ASP A 195 14.89 3.07 0.38
CA ASP A 195 15.42 2.97 -0.97
C ASP A 195 14.45 2.24 -1.89
N LEU A 196 13.91 1.09 -1.44
CA LEU A 196 12.90 0.34 -2.19
C LEU A 196 11.67 1.19 -2.54
N LEU A 197 11.15 1.95 -1.60
CA LEU A 197 9.97 2.78 -1.83
C LEU A 197 10.29 4.00 -2.71
N ARG A 198 11.50 4.56 -2.59
CA ARG A 198 11.97 5.64 -3.47
C ARG A 198 12.07 5.14 -4.91
N ASP A 199 12.70 3.99 -5.13
CA ASP A 199 12.83 3.37 -6.45
C ASP A 199 11.43 3.05 -7.03
N ALA A 200 10.54 2.51 -6.22
CA ALA A 200 9.14 2.27 -6.59
C ALA A 200 8.42 3.55 -7.04
N ALA A 201 8.71 4.69 -6.44
CA ALA A 201 8.13 5.98 -6.84
C ALA A 201 8.65 6.47 -8.20
N TRP A 202 9.89 6.11 -8.56
CA TRP A 202 10.49 6.50 -9.85
C TRP A 202 10.09 5.56 -10.99
N GLN A 203 10.04 4.25 -10.78
CA GLN A 203 9.73 3.26 -11.81
C GLN A 203 8.40 3.49 -12.53
N VAL A 204 7.42 4.08 -11.84
CA VAL A 204 6.10 4.37 -12.44
C VAL A 204 6.08 5.70 -13.21
N ARG A 205 7.00 6.62 -12.91
CA ARG A 205 7.12 7.88 -13.65
C ARG A 205 7.70 7.68 -15.05
N ASP A 206 8.44 6.62 -15.28
CA ASP A 206 9.11 6.29 -16.53
C ASP A 206 8.19 5.61 -17.58
N SER A 207 6.88 5.57 -17.31
CA SER A 207 5.89 4.97 -18.23
C SER A 207 5.59 5.82 -19.47
N GLY A 208 6.63 6.29 -20.18
CA GLY A 208 6.53 6.77 -21.56
C GLY A 208 5.80 8.11 -21.78
N ARG A 209 5.54 8.89 -20.75
CA ARG A 209 5.03 10.26 -20.93
C ARG A 209 6.19 11.19 -21.29
N THR A 210 6.28 11.55 -22.55
CA THR A 210 7.17 12.63 -22.98
C THR A 210 6.75 13.93 -22.28
N LEU A 211 7.72 14.83 -22.02
CA LEU A 211 7.47 16.20 -21.51
C LEU A 211 6.36 16.92 -22.29
N PHE A 212 6.25 16.64 -23.59
CA PHE A 212 5.22 17.18 -24.48
C PHE A 212 3.81 16.65 -24.15
N GLY A 213 3.67 15.37 -23.83
CA GLY A 213 2.40 14.77 -23.42
C GLY A 213 1.94 15.30 -22.06
N ALA A 214 2.87 15.52 -21.12
CA ALA A 214 2.57 16.12 -19.83
C ALA A 214 2.13 17.59 -19.92
N LEU A 215 2.71 18.36 -20.85
CA LEU A 215 2.31 19.75 -21.12
C LEU A 215 0.94 19.86 -21.79
N LEU A 216 0.58 18.94 -22.67
CA LEU A 216 -0.74 18.89 -23.31
C LEU A 216 -1.84 18.48 -22.32
N ASP A 217 -1.56 17.56 -21.38
CA ASP A 217 -2.50 17.17 -20.32
C ASP A 217 -2.69 18.28 -19.26
N ALA A 218 -1.71 19.15 -19.05
CA ALA A 218 -1.80 20.28 -18.12
C ALA A 218 -2.67 21.44 -18.65
N ARG A 219 -2.97 21.47 -19.95
CA ARG A 219 -3.83 22.48 -20.60
C ARG A 219 -5.29 22.05 -20.80
N ARG A 220 -5.66 20.85 -20.37
CA ARG A 220 -7.04 20.33 -20.36
C ARG A 220 -7.54 20.16 -18.92
#